data_4e3b6687ae02a6a165c72fbc59c645cc
#
_entry.id   4e3b6687ae02a6a165c72fbc59c645cc
#
_cell.length_a   1.000
_cell.length_b   1.000
_cell.length_c   1.000
_cell.angle_alpha   90.00
_cell.angle_beta   90.00
_cell.angle_gamma   90.00
#
_symmetry.space_group_name_H-M   'P 1'
#
loop_
_entity.id
_entity.type
_entity.pdbx_description
1 polymer ?
#
loop_
_entity_poly.entity_id
_entity_poly.type
_entity_poly.pdbx_seq_one_letter_code
_entity_poly.pdbx_strand_id
1 'polypeptide(L)'
;MKKRIYNLWLILGLFVLLMLAAGCGDILSAQENTQNELPGAKFVRQIVAKDNTSSRVIMWQSDEPIADGAVEYRQVGDNKVSRVGAKGEIYTDDGQNLMLYTAKMENLPAGVELEYRLIGNGQVGKWHSLSTDDGGAFTALIFPDSQSSDYSGWQELAQNAAKRNPEAKFFVNMGDLVDNGEDHSQWEAWFNSLAGIIDRIPVAPIM
;
A
#
# COMPACT_ATOMS: atom_id res chain seq x y z
N MET A 1 21.91 60.57 -31.06
CA MET A 1 20.75 59.81 -30.52
C MET A 1 20.77 58.31 -30.83
N LYS A 2 21.35 57.76 -31.89
CA LYS A 2 21.36 56.34 -32.23
C LYS A 2 22.18 55.41 -31.29
N LYS A 3 23.28 55.88 -30.70
CA LYS A 3 24.11 55.04 -29.79
C LYS A 3 23.47 54.72 -28.42
N ARG A 4 22.52 55.54 -27.94
CA ARG A 4 21.83 55.26 -26.64
C ARG A 4 20.77 54.16 -26.76
N ILE A 5 20.19 53.94 -27.93
CA ILE A 5 19.14 52.94 -28.17
C ILE A 5 19.77 51.52 -28.21
N TYR A 6 20.97 51.37 -28.82
CA TYR A 6 21.66 50.07 -28.87
C TYR A 6 22.06 49.53 -27.49
N ASN A 7 22.47 50.41 -26.57
CA ASN A 7 22.80 49.98 -25.22
C ASN A 7 21.56 49.56 -24.40
N LEU A 8 20.38 50.12 -24.70
CA LEU A 8 19.15 49.75 -24.00
C LEU A 8 18.68 48.35 -24.42
N TRP A 9 18.80 48.00 -25.69
CA TRP A 9 18.46 46.66 -26.19
C TRP A 9 19.44 45.58 -25.76
N LEU A 10 20.72 45.89 -25.58
CA LEU A 10 21.73 44.98 -25.05
C LEU A 10 21.49 44.70 -23.58
N ILE A 11 21.11 45.69 -22.78
CA ILE A 11 20.78 45.50 -21.37
C ILE A 11 19.47 44.70 -21.20
N LEU A 12 18.47 44.97 -22.05
CA LEU A 12 17.20 44.21 -22.01
C LEU A 12 17.42 42.74 -22.43
N GLY A 13 18.25 42.49 -23.44
CA GLY A 13 18.61 41.13 -23.89
C GLY A 13 19.39 40.35 -22.84
N LEU A 14 20.28 41.02 -22.09
CA LEU A 14 21.03 40.38 -21.01
C LEU A 14 20.14 40.05 -19.80
N PHE A 15 19.14 40.90 -19.51
CA PHE A 15 18.17 40.66 -18.43
C PHE A 15 17.21 39.51 -18.76
N VAL A 16 16.80 39.36 -20.00
CA VAL A 16 15.97 38.23 -20.45
C VAL A 16 16.76 36.92 -20.43
N LEU A 17 18.07 36.96 -20.78
CA LEU A 17 18.92 35.77 -20.72
C LEU A 17 19.23 35.35 -19.27
N LEU A 18 19.37 36.31 -18.34
CA LEU A 18 19.55 36.05 -16.92
C LEU A 18 18.28 35.50 -16.24
N MET A 19 17.10 35.91 -16.68
CA MET A 19 15.82 35.37 -16.18
C MET A 19 15.56 33.95 -16.68
N LEU A 20 16.04 33.58 -17.87
CA LEU A 20 15.97 32.21 -18.38
C LEU A 20 16.98 31.27 -17.71
N ALA A 21 18.08 31.79 -17.21
CA ALA A 21 19.05 30.97 -16.45
C ALA A 21 18.67 30.77 -14.97
N ALA A 22 17.86 31.67 -14.39
CA ALA A 22 17.36 31.53 -13.01
C ALA A 22 16.10 30.64 -12.91
N GLY A 23 15.46 30.29 -14.03
CA GLY A 23 14.26 29.44 -14.08
C GLY A 23 14.53 27.95 -14.27
N CYS A 24 15.80 27.51 -14.44
CA CYS A 24 16.16 26.09 -14.63
C CYS A 24 16.76 25.43 -13.40
N GLY A 25 16.71 26.07 -12.25
CA GLY A 25 17.36 25.57 -11.04
C GLY A 25 16.43 25.13 -9.95
N ASP A 26 15.29 24.47 -10.18
CA ASP A 26 14.53 23.80 -9.10
C ASP A 26 13.36 22.91 -9.59
N ILE A 27 13.49 22.35 -10.79
CA ILE A 27 12.54 21.30 -11.25
C ILE A 27 13.17 19.90 -11.08
N LEU A 28 14.16 19.76 -10.21
CA LEU A 28 14.77 18.47 -9.84
C LEU A 28 14.44 18.08 -8.41
N SER A 29 13.29 18.51 -7.87
CA SER A 29 12.84 18.02 -6.59
C SER A 29 11.43 17.49 -6.71
N ALA A 30 11.29 16.26 -6.26
CA ALA A 30 10.08 15.47 -6.18
C ALA A 30 9.66 14.80 -7.52
N GLN A 31 10.53 14.00 -8.11
CA GLN A 31 10.04 12.70 -8.51
C GLN A 31 9.64 12.00 -7.21
N GLU A 32 8.41 12.23 -6.78
CA GLU A 32 7.71 11.34 -5.90
C GLU A 32 7.84 9.97 -6.56
N ASN A 33 8.66 9.11 -5.95
CA ASN A 33 8.88 7.76 -6.41
C ASN A 33 7.57 7.02 -6.09
N THR A 34 6.53 7.25 -6.90
CA THR A 34 5.29 6.48 -6.89
C THR A 34 5.65 5.08 -7.38
N GLN A 35 6.34 4.34 -6.51
CA GLN A 35 6.49 2.92 -6.72
C GLN A 35 5.09 2.34 -6.70
N ASN A 36 4.71 1.74 -7.81
CA ASN A 36 3.45 1.01 -7.95
C ASN A 36 3.52 -0.29 -7.16
N GLU A 37 2.37 -0.93 -6.96
CA GLU A 37 2.35 -2.32 -6.50
C GLU A 37 3.21 -3.22 -7.37
N LEU A 38 3.62 -4.37 -6.82
CA LEU A 38 4.25 -5.41 -7.63
C LEU A 38 3.31 -5.77 -8.79
N PRO A 39 3.75 -5.69 -10.05
CA PRO A 39 2.91 -6.01 -11.19
C PRO A 39 2.26 -7.39 -11.08
N GLY A 40 0.96 -7.45 -11.28
CA GLY A 40 0.14 -8.65 -11.11
C GLY A 40 -0.34 -8.93 -9.68
N ALA A 41 0.23 -8.30 -8.66
CA ALA A 41 -0.27 -8.46 -7.30
C ALA A 41 -1.52 -7.62 -7.06
N LYS A 42 -2.55 -8.26 -6.49
CA LYS A 42 -3.84 -7.68 -6.14
C LYS A 42 -4.15 -7.93 -4.66
N PHE A 43 -4.93 -7.04 -4.06
CA PHE A 43 -5.50 -7.22 -2.72
C PHE A 43 -4.46 -7.54 -1.65
N VAL A 44 -3.38 -6.76 -1.67
CA VAL A 44 -2.31 -6.84 -0.67
C VAL A 44 -2.89 -6.50 0.70
N ARG A 45 -2.70 -7.41 1.66
CA ARG A 45 -3.28 -7.26 2.99
C ARG A 45 -2.39 -7.83 4.08
N GLN A 46 -2.44 -7.19 5.23
CA GLN A 46 -1.90 -7.73 6.47
C GLN A 46 -2.99 -8.53 7.18
N ILE A 47 -2.62 -9.65 7.74
CA ILE A 47 -3.52 -10.52 8.51
C ILE A 47 -3.08 -10.55 9.96
N VAL A 48 -4.04 -10.52 10.88
CA VAL A 48 -3.81 -10.72 12.30
C VAL A 48 -3.16 -12.10 12.53
N ALA A 49 -1.99 -12.11 13.15
CA ALA A 49 -1.26 -13.33 13.47
C ALA A 49 -1.56 -13.80 14.89
N LYS A 50 -1.15 -15.02 15.22
CA LYS A 50 -1.28 -15.58 16.59
C LYS A 50 -0.53 -14.70 17.60
N ASP A 51 0.63 -14.16 17.21
CA ASP A 51 1.42 -13.23 17.99
C ASP A 51 1.71 -11.98 17.15
N ASN A 52 0.98 -10.91 17.42
CA ASN A 52 1.12 -9.65 16.68
C ASN A 52 2.24 -8.76 17.22
N THR A 53 2.89 -9.13 18.33
CA THR A 53 4.03 -8.39 18.88
C THR A 53 5.31 -8.68 18.11
N SER A 54 5.42 -9.88 17.53
CA SER A 54 6.65 -10.37 16.88
C SER A 54 6.44 -11.02 15.51
N SER A 55 5.20 -11.04 15.00
CA SER A 55 4.92 -11.64 13.70
C SER A 55 3.84 -10.91 12.92
N ARG A 56 3.88 -11.07 11.58
CA ARG A 56 2.88 -10.56 10.65
C ARG A 56 2.75 -11.50 9.47
N VAL A 57 1.53 -11.68 8.99
CA VAL A 57 1.25 -12.39 7.74
C VAL A 57 0.87 -11.37 6.67
N ILE A 58 1.51 -11.47 5.52
CA ILE A 58 1.15 -10.71 4.33
C ILE A 58 0.56 -11.67 3.32
N MET A 59 -0.60 -11.31 2.79
CA MET A 59 -1.27 -12.07 1.73
C MET A 59 -1.56 -11.17 0.53
N TRP A 60 -1.55 -11.75 -0.65
CA TRP A 60 -2.00 -11.12 -1.89
C TRP A 60 -2.48 -12.15 -2.88
N GLN A 61 -3.16 -11.70 -3.90
CA GLN A 61 -3.62 -12.53 -5.03
C GLN A 61 -2.94 -12.11 -6.31
N SER A 62 -2.94 -12.99 -7.30
CA SER A 62 -2.63 -12.67 -8.68
C SER A 62 -3.39 -13.61 -9.63
N ASP A 63 -3.67 -13.14 -10.84
CA ASP A 63 -4.31 -13.96 -11.87
C ASP A 63 -3.31 -14.98 -12.44
N GLU A 64 -2.05 -14.60 -12.56
CA GLU A 64 -0.97 -15.42 -13.08
C GLU A 64 0.08 -15.71 -12.01
N PRO A 65 0.82 -16.82 -12.11
CA PRO A 65 1.90 -17.12 -11.16
C PRO A 65 2.99 -16.05 -11.14
N ILE A 66 3.39 -15.66 -9.93
CA ILE A 66 4.53 -14.75 -9.68
C ILE A 66 5.73 -15.60 -9.27
N ALA A 67 6.76 -15.65 -10.11
CA ALA A 67 7.99 -16.37 -9.81
C ALA A 67 8.76 -15.68 -8.68
N ASP A 68 9.36 -16.49 -7.78
CA ASP A 68 10.17 -16.01 -6.65
C ASP A 68 9.44 -15.00 -5.76
N GLY A 69 8.10 -15.13 -5.66
CA GLY A 69 7.24 -14.27 -4.83
C GLY A 69 7.72 -14.24 -3.39
N ALA A 70 7.96 -13.05 -2.85
CA ALA A 70 8.44 -12.87 -1.49
C ALA A 70 8.08 -11.49 -0.95
N VAL A 71 8.30 -11.30 0.35
CA VAL A 71 8.22 -10.02 1.05
C VAL A 71 9.61 -9.59 1.49
N GLU A 72 9.99 -8.39 1.15
CA GLU A 72 11.10 -7.68 1.78
C GLU A 72 10.56 -6.74 2.86
N TYR A 73 11.28 -6.63 3.98
CA TYR A 73 10.90 -5.74 5.07
C TYR A 73 12.12 -5.18 5.79
N ARG A 74 11.92 -4.02 6.42
CA ARG A 74 12.96 -3.32 7.20
C ARG A 74 12.33 -2.40 8.24
N GLN A 75 13.13 -1.96 9.19
CA GLN A 75 12.75 -0.83 10.03
C GLN A 75 12.80 0.45 9.20
N VAL A 76 11.83 1.35 9.43
CA VAL A 76 11.78 2.64 8.73
C VAL A 76 13.08 3.40 8.95
N GLY A 77 13.68 3.83 7.83
CA GLY A 77 14.98 4.55 7.85
C GLY A 77 16.22 3.64 7.89
N ASP A 78 16.08 2.32 8.02
CA ASP A 78 17.23 1.40 7.95
C ASP A 78 17.49 0.98 6.48
N ASN A 79 18.78 0.78 6.17
CA ASN A 79 19.21 0.24 4.88
C ASN A 79 19.24 -1.29 4.86
N LYS A 80 19.17 -1.93 6.03
CA LYS A 80 19.21 -3.39 6.12
C LYS A 80 17.84 -3.98 5.83
N VAL A 81 17.72 -4.66 4.71
CA VAL A 81 16.51 -5.33 4.26
C VAL A 81 16.57 -6.81 4.62
N SER A 82 15.51 -7.31 5.24
CA SER A 82 15.26 -8.75 5.46
C SER A 82 14.28 -9.26 4.40
N ARG A 83 14.30 -10.57 4.11
CA ARG A 83 13.44 -11.18 3.10
C ARG A 83 12.84 -12.48 3.63
N VAL A 84 11.56 -12.73 3.28
CA VAL A 84 10.87 -14.00 3.51
C VAL A 84 10.13 -14.42 2.23
N GLY A 85 10.30 -15.69 1.83
CA GLY A 85 9.59 -16.26 0.68
C GLY A 85 8.10 -16.41 0.95
N ALA A 86 7.30 -16.26 -0.08
CA ALA A 86 5.87 -16.53 -0.02
C ALA A 86 5.57 -17.95 -0.50
N LYS A 87 4.57 -18.58 0.13
CA LYS A 87 3.95 -19.80 -0.39
C LYS A 87 2.82 -19.38 -1.33
N GLY A 88 2.89 -19.80 -2.60
CA GLY A 88 1.81 -19.62 -3.57
C GLY A 88 0.96 -20.89 -3.64
N GLU A 89 -0.35 -20.75 -3.64
CA GLU A 89 -1.32 -21.84 -3.78
C GLU A 89 -2.38 -21.43 -4.81
N ILE A 90 -2.83 -22.42 -5.62
CA ILE A 90 -3.95 -22.21 -6.51
C ILE A 90 -5.21 -22.20 -5.67
N TYR A 91 -6.03 -21.20 -5.87
CA TYR A 91 -7.34 -21.04 -5.29
C TYR A 91 -8.35 -20.91 -6.42
N THR A 92 -9.43 -21.69 -6.37
CA THR A 92 -10.51 -21.64 -7.38
C THR A 92 -11.71 -20.95 -6.77
N ASP A 93 -12.15 -19.87 -7.41
CA ASP A 93 -13.29 -19.07 -7.01
C ASP A 93 -14.11 -18.71 -8.25
N ASP A 94 -15.41 -18.91 -8.18
CA ASP A 94 -16.35 -18.67 -9.29
C ASP A 94 -15.86 -19.25 -10.65
N GLY A 95 -15.28 -20.46 -10.59
CA GLY A 95 -14.72 -21.14 -11.76
C GLY A 95 -13.43 -20.55 -12.32
N GLN A 96 -12.85 -19.54 -11.67
CA GLN A 96 -11.55 -18.94 -12.01
C GLN A 96 -10.45 -19.50 -11.11
N ASN A 97 -9.29 -19.79 -11.70
CA ASN A 97 -8.12 -20.16 -10.95
C ASN A 97 -7.29 -18.90 -10.68
N LEU A 98 -7.03 -18.65 -9.42
CA LEU A 98 -6.24 -17.53 -8.93
C LEU A 98 -5.06 -18.07 -8.12
N MET A 99 -4.00 -17.30 -8.03
CA MET A 99 -2.88 -17.58 -7.12
C MET A 99 -3.07 -16.80 -5.82
N LEU A 100 -3.05 -17.51 -4.70
CA LEU A 100 -3.04 -16.91 -3.37
C LEU A 100 -1.65 -17.06 -2.76
N TYR A 101 -1.02 -15.95 -2.43
CA TYR A 101 0.31 -15.90 -1.82
C TYR A 101 0.20 -15.58 -0.34
N THR A 102 1.03 -16.25 0.44
CA THR A 102 1.14 -16.04 1.89
C THR A 102 2.60 -15.99 2.30
N ALA A 103 3.02 -14.88 2.90
CA ALA A 103 4.34 -14.71 3.49
C ALA A 103 4.19 -14.46 4.99
N LYS A 104 4.89 -15.25 5.81
CA LYS A 104 4.85 -15.15 7.27
C LYS A 104 6.18 -14.59 7.77
N MET A 105 6.14 -13.37 8.29
CA MET A 105 7.28 -12.74 8.96
C MET A 105 7.26 -13.10 10.45
N GLU A 106 8.39 -13.51 10.98
CA GLU A 106 8.57 -13.89 12.39
C GLU A 106 9.78 -13.17 12.98
N ASN A 107 9.85 -13.11 14.31
CA ASN A 107 10.92 -12.44 15.05
C ASN A 107 11.05 -10.95 14.70
N LEU A 108 9.92 -10.30 14.43
CA LEU A 108 9.87 -8.87 14.27
C LEU A 108 10.09 -8.16 15.61
N PRO A 109 10.76 -7.02 15.66
CA PRO A 109 10.88 -6.24 16.89
C PRO A 109 9.50 -5.69 17.32
N ALA A 110 9.17 -5.77 18.61
CA ALA A 110 7.92 -5.28 19.15
C ALA A 110 7.89 -3.75 19.23
N GLY A 111 6.74 -3.14 18.96
CA GLY A 111 6.54 -1.70 19.09
C GLY A 111 7.38 -0.84 18.13
N VAL A 112 7.80 -1.39 17.00
CA VAL A 112 8.66 -0.71 16.03
C VAL A 112 7.93 -0.47 14.73
N GLU A 113 8.12 0.71 14.14
CA GLU A 113 7.63 1.02 12.81
C GLU A 113 8.52 0.33 11.77
N LEU A 114 7.89 -0.51 10.99
CA LEU A 114 8.48 -1.26 9.89
C LEU A 114 7.82 -0.85 8.57
N GLU A 115 8.47 -1.20 7.48
CA GLU A 115 7.89 -1.14 6.16
C GLU A 115 8.18 -2.45 5.42
N TYR A 116 7.25 -2.86 4.56
CA TYR A 116 7.40 -4.05 3.74
C TYR A 116 7.02 -3.76 2.30
N ARG A 117 7.53 -4.58 1.38
CA ARG A 117 7.15 -4.56 -0.02
C ARG A 117 7.10 -5.96 -0.60
N LEU A 118 6.30 -6.14 -1.63
CA LEU A 118 6.27 -7.38 -2.40
C LEU A 118 7.39 -7.37 -3.44
N ILE A 119 7.94 -8.55 -3.69
CA ILE A 119 8.90 -8.78 -4.78
C ILE A 119 8.54 -10.06 -5.53
N GLY A 120 8.85 -10.11 -6.82
CA GLY A 120 8.62 -11.27 -7.68
C GLY A 120 8.86 -10.95 -9.14
N ASN A 121 9.06 -11.95 -9.97
CA ASN A 121 9.33 -11.79 -11.41
C ASN A 121 10.51 -10.83 -11.70
N GLY A 122 11.50 -10.75 -10.78
CA GLY A 122 12.61 -9.81 -10.87
C GLY A 122 12.25 -8.35 -10.65
N GLN A 123 11.05 -8.05 -10.14
CA GLN A 123 10.54 -6.71 -9.89
C GLN A 123 10.26 -6.48 -8.41
N VAL A 124 10.13 -5.22 -8.02
CA VAL A 124 9.82 -4.81 -6.65
C VAL A 124 8.61 -3.88 -6.64
N GLY A 125 7.74 -4.05 -5.67
CA GLY A 125 6.61 -3.18 -5.42
C GLY A 125 6.96 -1.99 -4.52
N LYS A 126 5.95 -1.15 -4.24
CA LYS A 126 6.06 -0.02 -3.30
C LYS A 126 6.22 -0.51 -1.86
N TRP A 127 6.73 0.37 -1.01
CA TRP A 127 6.77 0.15 0.43
C TRP A 127 5.40 0.44 1.07
N HIS A 128 4.98 -0.45 1.97
CA HIS A 128 3.80 -0.32 2.83
C HIS A 128 4.24 -0.21 4.28
N SER A 129 3.53 0.56 5.07
CA SER A 129 3.77 0.63 6.51
C SER A 129 3.33 -0.66 7.22
N LEU A 130 4.05 -1.03 8.25
CA LEU A 130 3.74 -2.14 9.15
C LEU A 130 4.17 -1.75 10.55
N SER A 131 3.34 -2.02 11.55
CA SER A 131 3.71 -1.87 12.95
C SER A 131 3.40 -3.15 13.71
N THR A 132 4.26 -3.50 14.64
CA THR A 132 4.01 -4.58 15.61
C THR A 132 3.33 -4.02 16.86
N ASP A 133 2.62 -4.88 17.57
CA ASP A 133 1.96 -4.50 18.83
C ASP A 133 3.03 -4.26 19.92
N ASP A 134 2.88 -3.19 20.69
CA ASP A 134 3.73 -2.81 21.81
C ASP A 134 3.15 -3.20 23.17
N GLY A 135 1.94 -3.81 23.18
CA GLY A 135 1.20 -4.16 24.39
C GLY A 135 0.53 -2.96 25.08
N GLY A 136 0.56 -1.78 24.46
CA GLY A 136 -0.07 -0.58 24.99
C GLY A 136 -1.54 -0.43 24.64
N ALA A 137 -2.10 0.74 24.91
CA ALA A 137 -3.45 1.10 24.48
C ALA A 137 -3.50 1.22 22.94
N PHE A 138 -4.62 0.84 22.36
CA PHE A 138 -4.81 0.85 20.91
C PHE A 138 -6.20 1.35 20.51
N THR A 139 -6.32 1.83 19.27
CA THR A 139 -7.57 2.06 18.57
C THR A 139 -7.76 0.95 17.55
N ALA A 140 -8.99 0.42 17.42
CA ALA A 140 -9.38 -0.53 16.38
C ALA A 140 -10.55 0.01 15.58
N LEU A 141 -10.58 -0.31 14.28
CA LEU A 141 -11.76 -0.10 13.44
C LEU A 141 -12.61 -1.36 13.45
N ILE A 142 -13.87 -1.24 13.88
CA ILE A 142 -14.77 -2.39 13.97
C ILE A 142 -16.04 -2.07 13.19
N PHE A 143 -16.32 -2.92 12.19
CA PHE A 143 -17.51 -2.79 11.35
C PHE A 143 -18.36 -4.06 11.46
N PRO A 144 -19.70 -3.93 11.64
CA PRO A 144 -20.55 -5.10 11.81
C PRO A 144 -20.83 -5.82 10.49
N ASP A 145 -21.21 -5.10 9.45
CA ASP A 145 -21.74 -5.61 8.20
C ASP A 145 -21.23 -4.71 7.08
N SER A 146 -20.80 -5.30 5.96
CA SER A 146 -20.27 -4.57 4.83
C SER A 146 -20.87 -5.01 3.49
N GLN A 147 -21.73 -6.04 3.49
CA GLN A 147 -22.42 -6.48 2.28
C GLN A 147 -23.24 -5.34 1.68
N SER A 148 -23.22 -5.23 0.36
CA SER A 148 -23.88 -4.13 -0.33
C SER A 148 -24.07 -4.49 -1.81
N SER A 149 -25.05 -3.84 -2.45
CA SER A 149 -25.29 -4.02 -3.89
C SER A 149 -24.20 -3.42 -4.78
N ASP A 150 -23.51 -2.38 -4.34
CA ASP A 150 -22.54 -1.65 -5.15
C ASP A 150 -21.23 -1.30 -4.41
N TYR A 151 -21.14 -1.60 -3.13
CA TYR A 151 -19.99 -1.34 -2.25
C TYR A 151 -19.50 0.12 -2.16
N SER A 152 -20.15 1.08 -2.83
CA SER A 152 -19.73 2.48 -2.78
C SER A 152 -19.89 3.08 -1.39
N GLY A 153 -21.00 2.78 -0.72
CA GLY A 153 -21.25 3.18 0.67
C GLY A 153 -20.27 2.54 1.65
N TRP A 154 -19.94 1.27 1.44
CA TRP A 154 -18.91 0.57 2.20
C TRP A 154 -17.54 1.22 2.04
N GLN A 155 -17.14 1.50 0.79
CA GLN A 155 -15.88 2.18 0.50
C GLN A 155 -15.80 3.54 1.20
N GLU A 156 -16.84 4.37 1.07
CA GLU A 156 -16.88 5.69 1.70
C GLU A 156 -16.75 5.58 3.22
N LEU A 157 -17.51 4.68 3.84
CA LEU A 157 -17.49 4.46 5.29
C LEU A 157 -16.10 4.03 5.78
N ALA A 158 -15.52 2.99 5.16
CA ALA A 158 -14.23 2.44 5.56
C ALA A 158 -13.09 3.45 5.38
N GLN A 159 -13.04 4.15 4.24
CA GLN A 159 -12.03 5.16 3.96
C GLN A 159 -12.13 6.36 4.92
N ASN A 160 -13.34 6.83 5.20
CA ASN A 160 -13.57 7.91 6.16
C ASN A 160 -13.20 7.51 7.59
N ALA A 161 -13.53 6.29 8.00
CA ALA A 161 -13.17 5.78 9.32
C ALA A 161 -11.65 5.68 9.48
N ALA A 162 -10.94 5.12 8.50
CA ALA A 162 -9.47 5.03 8.51
C ALA A 162 -8.81 6.42 8.50
N LYS A 163 -9.33 7.35 7.71
CA LYS A 163 -8.82 8.73 7.65
C LYS A 163 -8.99 9.48 8.98
N ARG A 164 -10.08 9.23 9.72
CA ARG A 164 -10.35 9.87 11.01
C ARG A 164 -9.60 9.24 12.17
N ASN A 165 -9.13 8.01 12.01
CA ASN A 165 -8.42 7.25 13.04
C ASN A 165 -7.11 6.68 12.45
N PRO A 166 -6.17 7.55 12.06
CA PRO A 166 -4.91 7.12 11.43
C PRO A 166 -4.04 6.28 12.36
N GLU A 167 -4.27 6.36 13.68
CA GLU A 167 -3.60 5.60 14.74
C GLU A 167 -4.17 4.19 14.92
N ALA A 168 -5.23 3.80 14.20
CA ALA A 168 -5.83 2.47 14.33
C ALA A 168 -4.81 1.38 14.04
N LYS A 169 -4.72 0.39 14.95
CA LYS A 169 -3.75 -0.70 14.90
C LYS A 169 -4.26 -1.92 14.14
N PHE A 170 -5.55 -2.11 14.06
CA PHE A 170 -6.17 -3.20 13.30
C PHE A 170 -7.62 -2.90 12.93
N PHE A 171 -8.13 -3.72 12.04
CA PHE A 171 -9.46 -3.65 11.46
C PHE A 171 -10.19 -4.98 11.69
N VAL A 172 -11.44 -4.92 12.13
CA VAL A 172 -12.31 -6.09 12.30
C VAL A 172 -13.58 -5.86 11.49
N ASN A 173 -13.98 -6.85 10.70
CA ASN A 173 -15.30 -6.91 10.09
C ASN A 173 -16.03 -8.14 10.65
N MET A 174 -17.17 -7.94 11.30
CA MET A 174 -17.85 -8.93 12.14
C MET A 174 -18.89 -9.76 11.38
N GLY A 175 -18.62 -10.14 10.16
CA GLY A 175 -19.49 -10.96 9.32
C GLY A 175 -20.17 -10.18 8.21
N ASP A 176 -20.96 -10.87 7.42
CA ASP A 176 -21.68 -10.35 6.24
C ASP A 176 -20.80 -9.42 5.37
N LEU A 177 -19.61 -9.96 5.01
CA LEU A 177 -18.62 -9.20 4.24
C LEU A 177 -19.12 -8.91 2.84
N VAL A 178 -19.71 -9.93 2.22
CA VAL A 178 -20.32 -9.90 0.88
C VAL A 178 -21.70 -10.54 0.93
N ASP A 179 -22.60 -10.17 0.03
CA ASP A 179 -23.97 -10.67 -0.03
C ASP A 179 -24.00 -12.13 -0.56
N ASN A 180 -23.14 -12.44 -1.52
CA ASN A 180 -22.96 -13.80 -2.05
C ASN A 180 -21.49 -14.19 -2.06
N GLY A 181 -21.10 -15.06 -1.16
CA GLY A 181 -19.72 -15.53 -1.02
C GLY A 181 -19.19 -16.34 -2.21
N GLU A 182 -20.05 -16.81 -3.11
CA GLU A 182 -19.69 -17.51 -4.35
C GLU A 182 -19.49 -16.55 -5.54
N ASP A 183 -19.81 -15.26 -5.38
CA ASP A 183 -19.63 -14.23 -6.42
C ASP A 183 -18.28 -13.53 -6.25
N HIS A 184 -17.33 -13.91 -7.11
CA HIS A 184 -15.98 -13.34 -7.08
C HIS A 184 -15.96 -11.81 -7.22
N SER A 185 -16.88 -11.25 -8.02
CA SER A 185 -16.93 -9.80 -8.24
C SER A 185 -17.24 -9.00 -6.97
N GLN A 186 -18.01 -9.57 -6.05
CA GLN A 186 -18.31 -8.95 -4.76
C GLN A 186 -17.08 -8.94 -3.86
N TRP A 187 -16.26 -10.00 -3.86
CA TRP A 187 -14.99 -10.03 -3.16
C TRP A 187 -14.00 -9.02 -3.73
N GLU A 188 -13.92 -8.88 -5.05
CA GLU A 188 -13.09 -7.83 -5.67
C GLU A 188 -13.55 -6.44 -5.23
N ALA A 189 -14.84 -6.16 -5.22
CA ALA A 189 -15.40 -4.89 -4.79
C ALA A 189 -15.12 -4.61 -3.30
N TRP A 190 -15.24 -5.64 -2.46
CA TRP A 190 -14.93 -5.56 -1.04
C TRP A 190 -13.45 -5.22 -0.80
N PHE A 191 -12.53 -5.94 -1.42
CA PHE A 191 -11.10 -5.68 -1.31
C PHE A 191 -10.70 -4.32 -1.87
N ASN A 192 -11.25 -3.93 -3.02
CA ASN A 192 -10.99 -2.62 -3.63
C ASN A 192 -11.43 -1.47 -2.72
N SER A 193 -12.54 -1.64 -2.00
CA SER A 193 -13.04 -0.66 -1.03
C SER A 193 -12.06 -0.42 0.12
N LEU A 194 -11.24 -1.39 0.45
CA LEU A 194 -10.27 -1.37 1.54
C LEU A 194 -8.83 -1.09 1.11
N ALA A 195 -8.60 -0.79 -0.18
CA ALA A 195 -7.28 -0.44 -0.68
C ALA A 195 -6.69 0.75 0.09
N GLY A 196 -5.42 0.66 0.49
CA GLY A 196 -4.76 1.66 1.33
C GLY A 196 -5.10 1.57 2.82
N ILE A 197 -5.92 0.61 3.23
CA ILE A 197 -6.24 0.34 4.66
C ILE A 197 -5.61 -0.99 5.07
N ILE A 198 -6.06 -2.10 4.50
CA ILE A 198 -5.65 -3.45 4.91
C ILE A 198 -4.23 -3.84 4.48
N ASP A 199 -3.63 -3.06 3.61
CA ASP A 199 -2.20 -3.12 3.29
C ASP A 199 -1.32 -2.42 4.35
N ARG A 200 -1.89 -1.61 5.25
CA ARG A 200 -1.20 -0.89 6.32
C ARG A 200 -1.49 -1.40 7.72
N ILE A 201 -2.72 -1.82 7.99
CA ILE A 201 -3.12 -2.39 9.28
C ILE A 201 -3.71 -3.79 9.07
N PRO A 202 -3.46 -4.73 10.01
CA PRO A 202 -3.95 -6.09 9.85
C PRO A 202 -5.48 -6.17 9.94
N VAL A 203 -6.05 -7.02 9.09
CA VAL A 203 -7.46 -7.32 9.08
C VAL A 203 -7.75 -8.64 9.80
N ALA A 204 -8.83 -8.66 10.57
CA ALA A 204 -9.42 -9.83 11.21
C ALA A 204 -10.88 -9.96 10.75
N PRO A 205 -11.16 -10.61 9.62
CA PRO A 205 -12.53 -10.89 9.22
C PRO A 205 -13.11 -12.00 10.10
N ILE A 206 -14.36 -11.83 10.48
CA ILE A 206 -15.16 -12.85 11.19
C ILE A 206 -16.30 -13.22 10.23
N MET A 207 -16.46 -14.52 9.98
CA MET A 207 -17.55 -15.06 9.15
C MET A 207 -18.58 -15.74 10.04
#